data_f09746bc65bba4e7c0de906ca1b9fc9a
#
_entry.id   f09746bc65bba4e7c0de906ca1b9fc9a
#
_cell.length_a   1.000
_cell.length_b   1.000
_cell.length_c   1.000
_cell.angle_alpha   90.00
_cell.angle_beta   90.00
_cell.angle_gamma   90.00
#
_symmetry.space_group_name_H-M   'P 1'
#
loop_
_entity.id
_entity.type
_entity.pdbx_description
1 polymer ?
#
loop_
_entity_poly.entity_id
_entity_poly.type
_entity_poly.pdbx_seq_one_letter_code
_entity_poly.pdbx_strand_id
1 'polypeptide(L)'
;MGCAGSKRQTKPEAPSRDTTMTPRRPYQTRPSITSVTDFQINAGSFIQYLTQPFTARYKVIRELGSGQFGKVYLAENRISKERRAVKEIDKNKTEHLGGSKSRFISEVEIISRLDHPNIIKIYEMYEDAKKYYIVSELCTGGELFDYITGKGHLSESIAANIMRQLLSAVSYCHQNHIVHRDLKPENLLLDVAPKDTQPISIKVIDFGTSCLFGDNQKLKQRLGTAYYIAPEVLSMNYNEKCDLWSCGVIMYILLSGAPPFGGQTDDEILRRVKTGKFNFAHECWRTISDLAKNLIRKMLNMDPKARPSAVECMQDEWVRTYATQQNLASQNVLLSLNNLKSFTSEQKLRQAFLSFITSQMMTKELDKTLSESFRAIDKNGDGRLSREELVDAYQQIMPVEEAMSTVEAIMVNVDVNHSGYIDYSEFILACANYTKLLSKANLETAFSAFDKDGSGKISAAELKAMLDANSEVSEEVWTALIAEADQNGDGEIEFREFSRLLLDAVDRHA
;
A
#
# COMPACT_ATOMS: atom_id res chain seq x y z
N MET A 1 4.05 -35.78 78.63
CA MET A 1 3.18 -34.58 78.57
C MET A 1 3.85 -33.57 77.67
N GLY A 2 3.41 -33.18 76.62
CA GLY A 2 2.17 -33.03 75.97
C GLY A 2 2.35 -32.26 74.69
N CYS A 3 1.46 -32.35 73.81
CA CYS A 3 0.98 -31.56 72.77
C CYS A 3 1.89 -31.26 71.52
N ALA A 4 1.61 -32.04 70.49
CA ALA A 4 1.90 -31.77 69.08
C ALA A 4 1.10 -30.58 68.60
N GLY A 5 1.77 -29.58 68.03
CA GLY A 5 1.21 -28.45 67.26
C GLY A 5 1.32 -28.72 65.76
N SER A 6 0.22 -29.10 65.15
CA SER A 6 0.10 -29.25 63.69
C SER A 6 0.21 -27.92 62.98
N LYS A 7 1.27 -27.71 62.21
CA LYS A 7 1.37 -26.59 61.25
C LYS A 7 0.62 -26.97 59.99
N ARG A 8 -0.52 -26.33 59.75
CA ARG A 8 -1.20 -26.32 58.43
C ARG A 8 -0.32 -25.55 57.45
N GLN A 9 0.10 -26.23 56.41
CA GLN A 9 0.67 -25.60 55.21
C GLN A 9 -0.48 -24.98 54.42
N THR A 10 -0.44 -23.65 54.31
CA THR A 10 -1.29 -22.91 53.39
C THR A 10 -0.68 -23.02 51.98
N LYS A 11 -1.45 -23.56 51.02
CA LYS A 11 -1.15 -23.52 49.59
C LYS A 11 -1.13 -22.04 49.13
N PRO A 12 -0.23 -21.64 48.23
CA PRO A 12 -0.32 -20.33 47.62
C PRO A 12 -1.53 -20.27 46.68
N GLU A 13 -2.36 -19.25 46.87
CA GLU A 13 -3.46 -18.91 45.97
C GLU A 13 -2.89 -18.51 44.59
N ALA A 14 -3.51 -19.07 43.55
CA ALA A 14 -3.25 -18.66 42.17
C ALA A 14 -3.70 -17.20 41.98
N PRO A 15 -2.94 -16.37 41.21
CA PRO A 15 -3.37 -15.01 40.93
C PRO A 15 -4.68 -15.01 40.15
N SER A 16 -5.66 -14.28 40.68
CA SER A 16 -6.93 -14.01 40.02
C SER A 16 -6.72 -13.43 38.64
N ARG A 17 -7.29 -14.07 37.64
CA ARG A 17 -7.40 -13.53 36.29
C ARG A 17 -8.25 -12.26 36.34
N ASP A 18 -7.61 -11.13 36.28
CA ASP A 18 -8.26 -9.83 36.07
C ASP A 18 -8.77 -9.78 34.64
N THR A 19 -10.01 -10.20 34.42
CA THR A 19 -10.74 -10.09 33.16
C THR A 19 -11.44 -8.74 33.10
N THR A 20 -10.70 -7.64 33.21
CA THR A 20 -11.20 -6.36 32.73
C THR A 20 -10.97 -6.29 31.22
N MET A 21 -11.82 -6.95 30.46
CA MET A 21 -12.08 -6.58 29.08
C MET A 21 -12.56 -5.13 29.10
N THR A 22 -11.71 -4.20 28.69
CA THR A 22 -12.17 -2.87 28.26
C THR A 22 -13.27 -3.10 27.23
N PRO A 23 -14.46 -2.51 27.39
CA PRO A 23 -15.50 -2.64 26.39
C PRO A 23 -14.95 -2.13 25.07
N ARG A 24 -14.95 -2.99 24.03
CA ARG A 24 -14.78 -2.58 22.65
C ARG A 24 -15.74 -1.40 22.46
N ARG A 25 -15.22 -0.24 22.04
CA ARG A 25 -16.10 0.85 21.60
C ARG A 25 -17.10 0.21 20.64
N PRO A 26 -18.41 0.43 20.84
CA PRO A 26 -19.40 -0.08 19.89
C PRO A 26 -18.96 0.39 18.52
N TYR A 27 -18.94 -0.55 17.54
CA TYR A 27 -18.85 -0.22 16.14
C TYR A 27 -19.81 0.95 15.93
N GLN A 28 -19.29 2.13 15.64
CA GLN A 28 -20.14 3.21 15.19
C GLN A 28 -20.75 2.66 13.89
N THR A 29 -22.03 2.36 13.93
CA THR A 29 -22.81 2.05 12.75
C THR A 29 -22.62 3.23 11.81
N ARG A 30 -21.94 3.02 10.70
CA ARG A 30 -21.82 4.03 9.65
C ARG A 30 -23.25 4.38 9.22
N PRO A 31 -23.56 5.64 8.94
CA PRO A 31 -24.88 6.00 8.42
C PRO A 31 -25.15 5.18 7.16
N SER A 32 -26.35 4.64 7.05
CA SER A 32 -26.80 3.91 5.85
C SER A 32 -26.75 4.86 4.66
N ILE A 33 -26.14 4.40 3.54
CA ILE A 33 -26.10 5.14 2.30
C ILE A 33 -27.47 4.97 1.64
N THR A 34 -28.20 6.06 1.49
CA THR A 34 -29.57 6.08 0.94
C THR A 34 -29.67 6.79 -0.41
N SER A 35 -28.55 7.31 -0.94
CA SER A 35 -28.47 8.00 -2.22
C SER A 35 -27.34 7.46 -3.08
N VAL A 36 -27.54 7.33 -4.39
CA VAL A 36 -26.51 6.95 -5.37
C VAL A 36 -25.35 7.96 -5.38
N THR A 37 -25.64 9.23 -5.15
CA THR A 37 -24.60 10.28 -5.08
C THR A 37 -23.64 10.10 -3.93
N ASP A 38 -24.08 9.49 -2.82
CA ASP A 38 -23.27 9.26 -1.64
C ASP A 38 -22.50 7.92 -1.69
N PHE A 39 -22.75 7.12 -2.74
CA PHE A 39 -22.04 5.86 -2.96
C PHE A 39 -20.61 6.13 -3.37
N GLN A 40 -19.63 5.64 -2.56
CA GLN A 40 -18.21 5.86 -2.75
C GLN A 40 -17.51 4.53 -3.07
N ILE A 41 -16.60 4.59 -4.03
CA ILE A 41 -15.80 3.44 -4.46
C ILE A 41 -14.35 3.72 -4.02
N ASN A 42 -13.80 2.84 -3.19
CA ASN A 42 -12.41 2.91 -2.75
C ASN A 42 -11.59 1.77 -3.38
N ALA A 43 -10.30 1.96 -3.56
CA ALA A 43 -9.39 0.93 -4.07
C ALA A 43 -9.48 -0.38 -3.26
N GLY A 44 -9.63 -0.27 -1.94
CA GLY A 44 -9.82 -1.40 -1.04
C GLY A 44 -11.13 -2.17 -1.20
N SER A 45 -12.15 -1.58 -1.84
CA SER A 45 -13.44 -2.24 -2.07
C SER A 45 -13.33 -3.46 -2.99
N PHE A 46 -12.27 -3.55 -3.78
CA PHE A 46 -12.06 -4.66 -4.72
C PHE A 46 -11.21 -5.80 -4.18
N ILE A 47 -10.72 -5.71 -2.94
CA ILE A 47 -9.99 -6.81 -2.30
C ILE A 47 -10.99 -7.85 -1.81
N GLN A 48 -11.08 -8.95 -2.55
CA GLN A 48 -12.03 -10.01 -2.24
C GLN A 48 -11.47 -10.96 -1.17
N TYR A 49 -12.28 -11.26 -0.16
CA TYR A 49 -12.04 -12.35 0.78
C TYR A 49 -12.85 -13.58 0.33
N LEU A 50 -12.16 -14.63 -0.10
CA LEU A 50 -12.75 -15.79 -0.74
C LEU A 50 -12.53 -17.05 0.10
N THR A 51 -13.60 -17.80 0.35
CA THR A 51 -13.57 -19.06 1.08
C THR A 51 -13.44 -20.28 0.18
N GLN A 52 -13.48 -20.09 -1.14
CA GLN A 52 -13.22 -21.15 -2.12
C GLN A 52 -11.73 -21.50 -2.15
N PRO A 53 -11.37 -22.74 -2.55
CA PRO A 53 -9.97 -23.13 -2.67
C PRO A 53 -9.20 -22.20 -3.64
N PHE A 54 -8.07 -21.67 -3.19
CA PHE A 54 -7.17 -20.84 -3.99
C PHE A 54 -6.83 -21.45 -5.36
N THR A 55 -6.64 -22.80 -5.40
CA THR A 55 -6.31 -23.56 -6.62
C THR A 55 -7.43 -23.57 -7.67
N ALA A 56 -8.65 -23.19 -7.31
CA ALA A 56 -9.72 -23.05 -8.29
C ALA A 56 -9.45 -21.92 -9.28
N ARG A 57 -8.92 -20.78 -8.80
CA ARG A 57 -8.63 -19.59 -9.62
C ARG A 57 -7.18 -19.51 -10.08
N TYR A 58 -6.23 -20.05 -9.30
CA TYR A 58 -4.80 -19.92 -9.57
C TYR A 58 -4.11 -21.26 -9.78
N LYS A 59 -3.15 -21.27 -10.71
CA LYS A 59 -2.19 -22.35 -10.91
C LYS A 59 -0.85 -21.89 -10.35
N VAL A 60 -0.34 -22.58 -9.33
CA VAL A 60 1.03 -22.37 -8.84
C VAL A 60 2.02 -22.78 -9.90
N ILE A 61 2.98 -21.92 -10.21
CA ILE A 61 4.04 -22.17 -11.20
C ILE A 61 5.32 -22.61 -10.49
N ARG A 62 5.81 -21.80 -9.52
CA ARG A 62 7.02 -22.10 -8.73
C ARG A 62 7.04 -21.31 -7.44
N GLU A 63 7.87 -21.74 -6.49
CA GLU A 63 8.19 -20.98 -5.29
C GLU A 63 9.10 -19.80 -5.67
N LEU A 64 8.82 -18.63 -5.08
CA LEU A 64 9.62 -17.41 -5.20
C LEU A 64 10.55 -17.24 -3.99
N GLY A 65 10.09 -17.63 -2.81
CA GLY A 65 10.84 -17.52 -1.57
C GLY A 65 10.09 -18.13 -0.40
N SER A 66 10.78 -18.27 0.74
CA SER A 66 10.19 -18.72 2.00
C SER A 66 10.68 -17.84 3.14
N GLY A 67 9.80 -17.50 4.06
CA GLY A 67 10.08 -16.66 5.23
C GLY A 67 9.50 -17.22 6.52
N GLN A 68 9.63 -16.46 7.58
CA GLN A 68 9.18 -16.86 8.93
C GLN A 68 7.70 -17.23 8.98
N PHE A 69 6.84 -16.58 8.19
CA PHE A 69 5.39 -16.72 8.24
C PHE A 69 4.83 -17.69 7.20
N GLY A 70 5.61 -18.10 6.20
CA GLY A 70 5.15 -18.99 5.14
C GLY A 70 6.00 -18.94 3.88
N LYS A 71 5.39 -19.28 2.77
CA LYS A 71 6.03 -19.35 1.45
C LYS A 71 5.38 -18.35 0.49
N VAL A 72 6.15 -17.88 -0.46
CA VAL A 72 5.67 -17.04 -1.56
C VAL A 72 5.80 -17.78 -2.86
N TYR A 73 4.75 -17.81 -3.66
CA TYR A 73 4.70 -18.51 -4.93
C TYR A 73 4.43 -17.53 -6.08
N LEU A 74 5.00 -17.83 -7.24
CA LEU A 74 4.51 -17.35 -8.52
C LEU A 74 3.29 -18.18 -8.90
N ALA A 75 2.17 -17.53 -9.13
CA ALA A 75 0.95 -18.16 -9.59
C ALA A 75 0.38 -17.42 -10.82
N GLU A 76 -0.35 -18.15 -11.65
CA GLU A 76 -1.05 -17.64 -12.82
C GLU A 76 -2.55 -17.78 -12.63
N ASN A 77 -3.30 -16.70 -12.84
CA ASN A 77 -4.75 -16.75 -12.86
C ASN A 77 -5.21 -17.60 -14.05
N ARG A 78 -6.09 -18.56 -13.82
CA ARG A 78 -6.54 -19.52 -14.84
C ARG A 78 -7.32 -18.87 -15.96
N ILE A 79 -8.03 -17.78 -15.68
CA ILE A 79 -8.87 -17.06 -16.62
C ILE A 79 -8.07 -15.97 -17.33
N SER A 80 -7.59 -14.96 -16.60
CA SER A 80 -6.90 -13.80 -17.18
C SER A 80 -5.48 -14.09 -17.65
N LYS A 81 -4.87 -15.23 -17.25
CA LYS A 81 -3.45 -15.60 -17.48
C LYS A 81 -2.45 -14.64 -16.83
N GLU A 82 -2.94 -13.70 -16.05
CA GLU A 82 -2.08 -12.77 -15.31
C GLU A 82 -1.27 -13.51 -14.23
N ARG A 83 -0.01 -13.10 -14.11
CA ARG A 83 0.91 -13.63 -13.10
C ARG A 83 0.85 -12.78 -11.83
N ARG A 84 0.75 -13.44 -10.69
CA ARG A 84 0.64 -12.81 -9.37
C ARG A 84 1.64 -13.46 -8.40
N ALA A 85 2.02 -12.73 -7.37
CA ALA A 85 2.69 -13.31 -6.22
C ALA A 85 1.63 -13.74 -5.20
N VAL A 86 1.86 -14.89 -4.54
CA VAL A 86 0.93 -15.44 -3.56
C VAL A 86 1.68 -15.79 -2.30
N LYS A 87 1.44 -15.06 -1.21
CA LYS A 87 1.97 -15.34 0.12
C LYS A 87 1.05 -16.34 0.82
N GLU A 88 1.56 -17.54 1.05
CA GLU A 88 0.90 -18.60 1.82
C GLU A 88 1.30 -18.47 3.29
N ILE A 89 0.34 -18.41 4.19
CA ILE A 89 0.54 -18.26 5.63
C ILE A 89 -0.07 -19.46 6.34
N ASP A 90 0.74 -20.23 7.08
CA ASP A 90 0.28 -21.39 7.84
C ASP A 90 -0.38 -20.96 9.17
N LYS A 91 -1.64 -21.34 9.37
CA LYS A 91 -2.43 -21.00 10.56
C LYS A 91 -1.77 -21.51 11.84
N ASN A 92 -1.21 -22.71 11.81
CA ASN A 92 -0.59 -23.34 12.99
C ASN A 92 0.71 -22.61 13.41
N LYS A 93 1.51 -22.15 12.46
CA LYS A 93 2.76 -21.42 12.76
C LYS A 93 2.50 -20.06 13.41
N THR A 94 1.36 -19.47 13.14
CA THR A 94 1.00 -18.13 13.63
C THR A 94 0.21 -18.15 14.94
N GLU A 95 -0.40 -19.28 15.35
CA GLU A 95 -1.11 -19.40 16.63
C GLU A 95 -0.19 -19.21 17.84
N HIS A 96 1.05 -19.69 17.77
CA HIS A 96 2.06 -19.53 18.83
C HIS A 96 2.54 -18.08 19.02
N LEU A 97 2.21 -17.17 18.09
CA LEU A 97 2.63 -15.75 18.10
C LEU A 97 1.52 -14.79 18.56
N GLY A 98 0.45 -15.31 19.20
CA GLY A 98 -0.59 -14.47 19.78
C GLY A 98 -1.84 -14.23 18.91
N GLY A 99 -2.24 -15.24 18.11
CA GLY A 99 -3.52 -15.25 17.38
C GLY A 99 -3.38 -14.96 15.88
N SER A 100 -3.30 -16.03 15.10
CA SER A 100 -3.08 -15.96 13.64
C SER A 100 -4.15 -15.20 12.88
N LYS A 101 -5.41 -15.41 13.23
CA LYS A 101 -6.55 -14.78 12.55
C LYS A 101 -6.60 -13.27 12.76
N SER A 102 -6.35 -12.82 13.99
CA SER A 102 -6.37 -11.39 14.31
C SER A 102 -5.26 -10.63 13.59
N ARG A 103 -4.06 -11.22 13.50
CA ARG A 103 -2.89 -10.61 12.84
C ARG A 103 -3.04 -10.55 11.32
N PHE A 104 -3.51 -11.64 10.72
CA PHE A 104 -3.81 -11.73 9.31
C PHE A 104 -4.89 -10.72 8.90
N ILE A 105 -6.01 -10.66 9.65
CA ILE A 105 -7.08 -9.70 9.39
C ILE A 105 -6.55 -8.26 9.53
N SER A 106 -5.69 -7.98 10.54
CA SER A 106 -5.10 -6.65 10.71
C SER A 106 -4.16 -6.28 9.56
N GLU A 107 -3.29 -7.20 9.10
CA GLU A 107 -2.41 -6.98 7.94
C GLU A 107 -3.22 -6.58 6.71
N VAL A 108 -4.26 -7.34 6.45
CA VAL A 108 -5.17 -7.11 5.35
C VAL A 108 -5.94 -5.81 5.48
N GLU A 109 -6.54 -5.56 6.64
CA GLU A 109 -7.29 -4.34 6.91
C GLU A 109 -6.40 -3.09 6.75
N ILE A 110 -5.14 -3.18 7.14
CA ILE A 110 -4.17 -2.11 6.95
C ILE A 110 -3.87 -1.90 5.47
N ILE A 111 -3.51 -2.97 4.75
CA ILE A 111 -3.11 -2.83 3.34
C ILE A 111 -4.31 -2.42 2.46
N SER A 112 -5.52 -2.86 2.78
CA SER A 112 -6.72 -2.46 2.03
C SER A 112 -7.02 -0.95 2.08
N ARG A 113 -6.44 -0.25 3.04
CA ARG A 113 -6.55 1.22 3.18
C ARG A 113 -5.44 1.97 2.46
N LEU A 114 -4.42 1.25 1.94
CA LEU A 114 -3.24 1.86 1.34
C LEU A 114 -3.35 1.82 -0.18
N ASP A 115 -3.25 2.99 -0.78
CA ASP A 115 -3.30 3.21 -2.23
C ASP A 115 -2.14 4.13 -2.62
N HIS A 116 -0.98 3.55 -2.95
CA HIS A 116 0.25 4.29 -3.17
C HIS A 116 1.17 3.57 -4.17
N PRO A 117 1.81 4.29 -5.13
CA PRO A 117 2.63 3.67 -6.18
C PRO A 117 3.83 2.88 -5.66
N ASN A 118 4.31 3.14 -4.44
CA ASN A 118 5.46 2.43 -3.85
C ASN A 118 5.07 1.49 -2.71
N ILE A 119 3.79 1.15 -2.56
CA ILE A 119 3.30 0.12 -1.64
C ILE A 119 2.77 -1.05 -2.45
N ILE A 120 2.96 -2.29 -1.97
CA ILE A 120 2.50 -3.49 -2.66
C ILE A 120 0.98 -3.50 -2.77
N LYS A 121 0.47 -3.78 -3.97
CA LYS A 121 -0.96 -3.90 -4.22
C LYS A 121 -1.44 -5.32 -3.95
N ILE A 122 -2.54 -5.45 -3.18
CA ILE A 122 -3.24 -6.72 -2.96
C ILE A 122 -4.48 -6.77 -3.84
N TYR A 123 -4.76 -7.94 -4.40
CA TYR A 123 -5.91 -8.20 -5.27
C TYR A 123 -6.98 -9.05 -4.60
N GLU A 124 -6.59 -10.16 -4.00
CA GLU A 124 -7.50 -11.16 -3.46
C GLU A 124 -6.89 -11.85 -2.25
N MET A 125 -7.76 -12.43 -1.44
CA MET A 125 -7.39 -13.24 -0.29
C MET A 125 -8.22 -14.49 -0.24
N TYR A 126 -7.57 -15.58 0.17
CA TYR A 126 -8.22 -16.88 0.31
C TYR A 126 -7.96 -17.44 1.70
N GLU A 127 -8.93 -18.18 2.20
CA GLU A 127 -8.82 -18.94 3.43
C GLU A 127 -9.26 -20.39 3.20
N ASP A 128 -8.42 -21.34 3.57
CA ASP A 128 -8.80 -22.74 3.70
C ASP A 128 -8.67 -23.20 5.17
N ALA A 129 -8.88 -24.49 5.42
CA ALA A 129 -8.84 -25.04 6.78
C ALA A 129 -7.49 -24.87 7.50
N LYS A 130 -6.38 -24.77 6.75
CA LYS A 130 -5.01 -24.75 7.30
C LYS A 130 -4.23 -23.48 7.00
N LYS A 131 -4.62 -22.73 5.98
CA LYS A 131 -3.81 -21.65 5.41
C LYS A 131 -4.64 -20.42 5.05
N TYR A 132 -3.96 -19.28 5.07
CA TYR A 132 -4.39 -18.05 4.39
C TYR A 132 -3.50 -17.82 3.18
N TYR A 133 -4.04 -17.20 2.14
CA TYR A 133 -3.31 -16.81 0.94
C TYR A 133 -3.60 -15.35 0.63
N ILE A 134 -2.54 -14.57 0.43
CA ILE A 134 -2.62 -13.17 -0.02
C ILE A 134 -2.11 -13.12 -1.44
N VAL A 135 -2.96 -12.72 -2.37
CA VAL A 135 -2.60 -12.53 -3.78
C VAL A 135 -2.27 -11.07 -4.00
N SER A 136 -1.04 -10.81 -4.44
CA SER A 136 -0.52 -9.46 -4.67
C SER A 136 0.08 -9.30 -6.06
N GLU A 137 0.42 -8.06 -6.40
CA GLU A 137 1.23 -7.79 -7.59
C GLU A 137 2.56 -8.53 -7.55
N LEU A 138 3.06 -8.87 -8.74
CA LEU A 138 4.32 -9.59 -8.89
C LEU A 138 5.46 -8.61 -9.13
N CYS A 139 6.35 -8.45 -8.17
CA CYS A 139 7.63 -7.78 -8.36
C CYS A 139 8.65 -8.76 -8.94
N THR A 140 9.34 -8.38 -10.02
CA THR A 140 10.25 -9.26 -10.75
C THR A 140 11.73 -8.90 -10.60
N GLY A 141 12.03 -7.79 -9.92
CA GLY A 141 13.38 -7.29 -9.75
C GLY A 141 14.15 -7.89 -8.57
N GLY A 142 13.49 -8.69 -7.72
CA GLY A 142 14.07 -9.25 -6.50
C GLY A 142 14.09 -8.28 -5.33
N GLU A 143 14.80 -8.63 -4.29
CA GLU A 143 14.94 -7.81 -3.08
C GLU A 143 15.97 -6.68 -3.27
N LEU A 144 15.70 -5.52 -2.69
CA LEU A 144 16.67 -4.42 -2.67
C LEU A 144 17.96 -4.83 -1.93
N PHE A 145 17.85 -5.70 -0.93
CA PHE A 145 18.99 -6.25 -0.21
C PHE A 145 19.99 -6.95 -1.14
N ASP A 146 19.51 -7.84 -2.01
CA ASP A 146 20.36 -8.56 -2.96
C ASP A 146 21.01 -7.61 -3.96
N TYR A 147 20.27 -6.60 -4.40
CA TYR A 147 20.81 -5.59 -5.30
C TYR A 147 21.96 -4.79 -4.67
N ILE A 148 21.80 -4.36 -3.41
CA ILE A 148 22.86 -3.65 -2.66
C ILE A 148 24.08 -4.56 -2.50
N THR A 149 23.86 -5.81 -2.06
CA THR A 149 24.93 -6.80 -1.83
C THR A 149 25.73 -7.05 -3.10
N GLY A 150 25.05 -7.16 -4.25
CA GLY A 150 25.68 -7.36 -5.56
C GLY A 150 26.49 -6.16 -6.06
N LYS A 151 26.17 -4.92 -5.63
CA LYS A 151 26.86 -3.68 -6.02
C LYS A 151 27.90 -3.23 -4.98
N GLY A 152 27.83 -3.73 -3.74
CA GLY A 152 28.62 -3.30 -2.59
C GLY A 152 28.04 -2.01 -1.96
N HIS A 153 27.90 -0.93 -2.71
CA HIS A 153 27.24 0.31 -2.30
C HIS A 153 26.68 1.03 -3.55
N LEU A 154 25.78 1.99 -3.35
CA LEU A 154 25.12 2.73 -4.42
C LEU A 154 25.63 4.17 -4.50
N SER A 155 25.56 4.77 -5.69
CA SER A 155 25.78 6.22 -5.85
C SER A 155 24.72 7.03 -5.12
N GLU A 156 25.04 8.27 -4.74
CA GLU A 156 24.09 9.18 -4.08
C GLU A 156 22.81 9.39 -4.89
N SER A 157 22.92 9.48 -6.22
CA SER A 157 21.74 9.66 -7.08
C SER A 157 20.81 8.44 -7.04
N ILE A 158 21.33 7.23 -7.11
CA ILE A 158 20.52 6.01 -7.02
C ILE A 158 19.91 5.89 -5.61
N ALA A 159 20.73 6.09 -4.57
CA ALA A 159 20.28 6.04 -3.18
C ALA A 159 19.19 7.09 -2.90
N ALA A 160 19.34 8.32 -3.40
CA ALA A 160 18.36 9.39 -3.21
C ALA A 160 17.02 9.08 -3.90
N ASN A 161 17.04 8.49 -5.10
CA ASN A 161 15.82 8.05 -5.78
C ASN A 161 15.09 6.94 -5.03
N ILE A 162 15.83 5.98 -4.44
CA ILE A 162 15.25 4.93 -3.60
C ILE A 162 14.68 5.52 -2.32
N MET A 163 15.46 6.39 -1.64
CA MET A 163 15.03 7.02 -0.40
C MET A 163 13.80 7.90 -0.58
N ARG A 164 13.70 8.65 -1.68
CA ARG A 164 12.51 9.45 -1.98
C ARG A 164 11.26 8.58 -2.07
N GLN A 165 11.33 7.45 -2.75
CA GLN A 165 10.21 6.52 -2.90
C GLN A 165 9.85 5.86 -1.55
N LEU A 166 10.85 5.45 -0.76
CA LEU A 166 10.63 4.90 0.57
C LEU A 166 9.99 5.92 1.51
N LEU A 167 10.52 7.14 1.55
CA LEU A 167 10.00 8.22 2.39
C LEU A 167 8.58 8.63 1.97
N SER A 168 8.27 8.62 0.67
CA SER A 168 6.92 8.83 0.15
C SER A 168 5.94 7.77 0.68
N ALA A 169 6.28 6.49 0.56
CA ALA A 169 5.45 5.41 1.10
C ALA A 169 5.27 5.51 2.62
N VAL A 170 6.33 5.84 3.36
CA VAL A 170 6.28 6.02 4.82
C VAL A 170 5.44 7.24 5.19
N SER A 171 5.56 8.35 4.46
CA SER A 171 4.73 9.55 4.66
C SER A 171 3.25 9.22 4.50
N TYR A 172 2.91 8.53 3.41
CA TYR A 172 1.54 8.11 3.12
C TYR A 172 0.99 7.18 4.22
N CYS A 173 1.78 6.21 4.70
CA CYS A 173 1.39 5.36 5.82
C CYS A 173 1.10 6.19 7.08
N HIS A 174 2.01 7.11 7.45
CA HIS A 174 1.88 7.93 8.65
C HIS A 174 0.68 8.87 8.60
N GLN A 175 0.36 9.46 7.43
CA GLN A 175 -0.84 10.27 7.22
C GLN A 175 -2.13 9.44 7.37
N ASN A 176 -2.09 8.16 7.01
CA ASN A 176 -3.18 7.21 7.23
C ASN A 176 -3.16 6.55 8.62
N HIS A 177 -2.39 7.11 9.57
CA HIS A 177 -2.24 6.60 10.93
C HIS A 177 -1.72 5.16 11.02
N ILE A 178 -0.85 4.74 10.10
CA ILE A 178 -0.24 3.42 10.03
C ILE A 178 1.26 3.53 10.27
N VAL A 179 1.79 2.71 11.20
CA VAL A 179 3.22 2.53 11.45
C VAL A 179 3.64 1.15 10.96
N HIS A 180 4.70 1.08 10.15
CA HIS A 180 5.17 -0.18 9.53
C HIS A 180 5.90 -1.09 10.53
N ARG A 181 6.87 -0.54 11.28
CA ARG A 181 7.63 -1.18 12.37
C ARG A 181 8.69 -2.23 11.98
N ASP A 182 8.76 -2.64 10.72
CA ASP A 182 9.80 -3.58 10.22
C ASP A 182 10.31 -3.17 8.83
N LEU A 183 10.63 -1.88 8.67
CA LEU A 183 11.28 -1.41 7.45
C LEU A 183 12.72 -1.89 7.40
N LYS A 184 13.07 -2.59 6.32
CA LYS A 184 14.40 -3.14 6.03
C LYS A 184 14.53 -3.42 4.53
N PRO A 185 15.75 -3.53 3.97
CA PRO A 185 15.94 -3.76 2.54
C PRO A 185 15.31 -5.05 2.02
N GLU A 186 15.14 -6.08 2.86
CA GLU A 186 14.44 -7.33 2.53
C GLU A 186 12.93 -7.12 2.32
N ASN A 187 12.35 -6.09 2.95
CA ASN A 187 10.94 -5.71 2.79
C ASN A 187 10.74 -4.63 1.71
N LEU A 188 11.76 -4.38 0.89
CA LEU A 188 11.72 -3.49 -0.27
C LEU A 188 12.02 -4.30 -1.53
N LEU A 189 10.99 -4.54 -2.34
CA LEU A 189 11.16 -5.25 -3.61
C LEU A 189 11.39 -4.25 -4.75
N LEU A 190 12.21 -4.67 -5.70
CA LEU A 190 12.35 -3.99 -6.99
C LEU A 190 11.20 -4.42 -7.90
N ASP A 191 10.41 -3.49 -8.38
CA ASP A 191 9.23 -3.78 -9.20
C ASP A 191 9.61 -4.55 -10.46
N VAL A 192 10.64 -4.09 -11.16
CA VAL A 192 11.24 -4.78 -12.31
C VAL A 192 12.74 -4.90 -12.14
N ALA A 193 13.36 -5.87 -12.84
CA ALA A 193 14.80 -6.02 -12.83
C ALA A 193 15.49 -4.73 -13.27
N PRO A 194 16.45 -4.20 -12.48
CA PRO A 194 17.12 -2.94 -12.78
C PRO A 194 17.84 -3.01 -14.12
N LYS A 195 17.71 -1.95 -14.92
CA LYS A 195 18.46 -1.73 -16.15
C LYS A 195 19.24 -0.42 -16.00
N ASP A 196 20.45 -0.36 -16.53
CA ASP A 196 21.32 0.83 -16.39
C ASP A 196 20.69 2.11 -16.94
N THR A 197 19.73 1.99 -17.84
CA THR A 197 19.05 3.12 -18.52
C THR A 197 17.73 3.54 -17.87
N GLN A 198 17.28 2.86 -16.80
CA GLN A 198 15.98 3.12 -16.20
C GLN A 198 16.10 3.37 -14.69
N PRO A 199 15.32 4.33 -14.15
CA PRO A 199 15.27 4.55 -12.72
C PRO A 199 14.73 3.29 -12.01
N ILE A 200 15.29 3.01 -10.83
CA ILE A 200 14.84 1.92 -9.96
C ILE A 200 13.50 2.30 -9.34
N SER A 201 12.51 1.41 -9.47
CA SER A 201 11.23 1.51 -8.79
C SER A 201 11.15 0.47 -7.68
N ILE A 202 10.75 0.89 -6.47
CA ILE A 202 10.60 0.01 -5.31
C ILE A 202 9.15 -0.13 -4.87
N LYS A 203 8.85 -1.25 -4.22
CA LYS A 203 7.58 -1.52 -3.54
C LYS A 203 7.86 -1.94 -2.10
N VAL A 204 7.24 -1.25 -1.15
CA VAL A 204 7.24 -1.64 0.28
C VAL A 204 6.29 -2.80 0.47
N ILE A 205 6.77 -3.86 1.13
CA ILE A 205 6.00 -5.08 1.38
C ILE A 205 5.96 -5.42 2.87
N ASP A 206 5.18 -6.43 3.23
CA ASP A 206 5.12 -7.06 4.55
C ASP A 206 4.63 -6.15 5.69
N PHE A 207 3.35 -5.87 5.68
CA PHE A 207 2.64 -5.12 6.72
C PHE A 207 2.23 -5.98 7.93
N GLY A 208 2.74 -7.22 8.04
CA GLY A 208 2.41 -8.16 9.11
C GLY A 208 2.79 -7.71 10.52
N THR A 209 3.64 -6.71 10.65
CA THR A 209 4.00 -6.07 11.91
C THR A 209 3.38 -4.69 12.09
N SER A 210 2.72 -4.15 11.08
CA SER A 210 2.14 -2.81 11.08
C SER A 210 0.98 -2.67 12.07
N CYS A 211 0.67 -1.46 12.46
CA CYS A 211 -0.51 -1.19 13.29
C CYS A 211 -1.06 0.21 13.04
N LEU A 212 -2.34 0.36 13.33
CA LEU A 212 -2.97 1.67 13.45
C LEU A 212 -2.49 2.36 14.73
N PHE A 213 -2.27 3.66 14.69
CA PHE A 213 -1.96 4.48 15.84
C PHE A 213 -2.84 5.73 15.89
N GLY A 214 -3.15 6.19 17.11
CA GLY A 214 -3.87 7.45 17.31
C GLY A 214 -2.91 8.58 17.68
N ASP A 215 -3.37 9.79 17.55
CA ASP A 215 -2.62 10.99 17.97
C ASP A 215 -2.19 10.87 19.43
N ASN A 216 -0.91 11.08 19.68
CA ASN A 216 -0.28 10.93 21.00
C ASN A 216 -0.31 9.51 21.62
N GLN A 217 -0.74 8.49 20.87
CA GLN A 217 -0.68 7.11 21.35
C GLN A 217 0.76 6.59 21.36
N LYS A 218 1.11 5.86 22.43
CA LYS A 218 2.40 5.15 22.52
C LYS A 218 2.23 3.68 22.26
N LEU A 219 3.09 3.15 21.40
CA LEU A 219 3.14 1.73 21.07
C LEU A 219 4.00 1.00 22.10
N LYS A 220 3.60 -0.24 22.45
CA LYS A 220 4.17 -1.00 23.58
C LYS A 220 4.71 -2.37 23.19
N GLN A 221 4.72 -2.72 21.90
CA GLN A 221 5.23 -4.01 21.43
C GLN A 221 6.66 -3.89 20.93
N ARG A 222 7.55 -4.78 21.37
CA ARG A 222 8.90 -4.88 20.81
C ARG A 222 8.85 -5.74 19.56
N LEU A 223 8.96 -5.12 18.40
CA LEU A 223 8.93 -5.74 17.08
C LEU A 223 10.04 -5.14 16.21
N GLY A 224 10.41 -5.84 15.16
CA GLY A 224 11.42 -5.40 14.19
C GLY A 224 12.71 -6.22 14.23
N THR A 225 13.54 -6.01 13.23
CA THR A 225 14.82 -6.69 13.02
C THR A 225 15.96 -5.92 13.70
N ALA A 226 16.87 -6.58 14.40
CA ALA A 226 17.85 -5.98 15.30
C ALA A 226 18.64 -4.80 14.71
N TYR A 227 19.05 -4.89 13.44
CA TYR A 227 19.82 -3.82 12.76
C TYR A 227 19.03 -2.53 12.54
N TYR A 228 17.71 -2.63 12.38
CA TYR A 228 16.83 -1.52 11.93
C TYR A 228 15.94 -0.97 13.04
N ILE A 229 15.92 -1.64 14.20
CA ILE A 229 15.05 -1.27 15.32
C ILE A 229 15.49 0.04 15.97
N ALA A 230 14.53 0.93 16.22
CA ALA A 230 14.82 2.19 16.89
C ALA A 230 15.04 1.99 18.42
N PRO A 231 15.89 2.81 19.08
CA PRO A 231 16.21 2.65 20.50
C PRO A 231 14.99 2.77 21.41
N GLU A 232 14.02 3.63 21.07
CA GLU A 232 12.76 3.79 21.83
C GLU A 232 11.82 2.58 21.73
N VAL A 233 11.92 1.77 20.67
CA VAL A 233 11.17 0.52 20.53
C VAL A 233 11.61 -0.50 21.58
N LEU A 234 12.89 -0.50 21.92
CA LEU A 234 13.44 -1.36 22.99
C LEU A 234 12.90 -1.00 24.36
N SER A 235 12.46 0.23 24.56
CA SER A 235 11.80 0.72 25.78
C SER A 235 10.29 0.56 25.76
N MET A 236 9.71 0.01 24.68
CA MET A 236 8.25 -0.19 24.50
C MET A 236 7.42 1.10 24.73
N ASN A 237 7.96 2.23 24.30
CA ASN A 237 7.33 3.55 24.44
C ASN A 237 7.68 4.42 23.23
N TYR A 238 7.05 4.16 22.09
CA TYR A 238 7.44 4.74 20.80
C TYR A 238 6.20 5.17 19.97
N ASN A 239 6.45 5.84 18.88
CA ASN A 239 5.46 6.30 17.90
C ASN A 239 5.97 6.04 16.46
N GLU A 240 5.33 6.65 15.46
CA GLU A 240 5.63 6.51 14.04
C GLU A 240 7.07 6.90 13.66
N LYS A 241 7.73 7.71 14.49
CA LYS A 241 9.13 8.13 14.25
C LYS A 241 10.13 6.97 14.28
N CYS A 242 9.74 5.78 14.78
CA CYS A 242 10.58 4.59 14.70
C CYS A 242 10.85 4.16 13.25
N ASP A 243 9.91 4.38 12.32
CA ASP A 243 10.09 4.07 10.90
C ASP A 243 11.16 4.97 10.26
N LEU A 244 11.27 6.23 10.71
CA LEU A 244 12.30 7.16 10.22
C LEU A 244 13.72 6.76 10.68
N TRP A 245 13.84 6.15 11.86
CA TRP A 245 15.10 5.53 12.27
C TRP A 245 15.49 4.40 11.31
N SER A 246 14.56 3.50 11.01
CA SER A 246 14.79 2.41 10.05
C SER A 246 15.16 2.94 8.67
N CYS A 247 14.51 4.01 8.19
CA CYS A 247 14.90 4.72 6.96
C CYS A 247 16.34 5.25 7.03
N GLY A 248 16.76 5.80 8.17
CA GLY A 248 18.13 6.26 8.38
C GLY A 248 19.16 5.14 8.30
N VAL A 249 18.84 3.97 8.88
CA VAL A 249 19.68 2.77 8.77
C VAL A 249 19.76 2.29 7.33
N ILE A 250 18.62 2.23 6.62
CA ILE A 250 18.56 1.85 5.21
C ILE A 250 19.42 2.81 4.37
N MET A 251 19.28 4.13 4.55
CA MET A 251 20.08 5.12 3.83
C MET A 251 21.58 4.92 4.06
N TYR A 252 21.98 4.66 5.31
CA TYR A 252 23.37 4.37 5.63
C TYR A 252 23.88 3.14 4.88
N ILE A 253 23.09 2.05 4.84
CA ILE A 253 23.44 0.81 4.13
C ILE A 253 23.50 1.03 2.61
N LEU A 254 22.55 1.76 2.01
CA LEU A 254 22.57 2.08 0.58
C LEU A 254 23.88 2.74 0.15
N LEU A 255 24.40 3.65 0.97
CA LEU A 255 25.59 4.45 0.66
C LEU A 255 26.91 3.80 1.07
N SER A 256 26.90 2.87 2.01
CA SER A 256 28.14 2.27 2.53
C SER A 256 28.26 0.75 2.34
N GLY A 257 27.17 0.06 2.04
CA GLY A 257 27.10 -1.41 1.97
C GLY A 257 27.14 -2.10 3.33
N ALA A 258 27.18 -1.36 4.46
CA ALA A 258 27.27 -1.91 5.80
C ALA A 258 26.33 -1.19 6.78
N PRO A 259 25.83 -1.86 7.84
CA PRO A 259 24.96 -1.22 8.82
C PRO A 259 25.71 -0.25 9.74
N PRO A 260 25.07 0.83 10.22
CA PRO A 260 25.69 1.79 11.15
C PRO A 260 26.00 1.17 12.53
N PHE A 261 25.21 0.19 12.93
CA PHE A 261 25.32 -0.52 14.20
C PHE A 261 25.59 -2.01 13.92
N GLY A 262 26.86 -2.40 13.76
CA GLY A 262 27.23 -3.79 13.51
C GLY A 262 27.41 -4.59 14.79
N GLY A 263 27.44 -5.93 14.72
CA GLY A 263 27.73 -6.85 15.82
C GLY A 263 27.68 -8.29 15.34
N GLN A 264 28.23 -9.23 16.13
CA GLN A 264 28.18 -10.66 15.81
C GLN A 264 26.89 -11.34 16.32
N THR A 265 26.22 -10.71 17.29
CA THR A 265 24.96 -11.19 17.87
C THR A 265 23.95 -10.04 17.93
N ASP A 266 22.66 -10.40 17.94
CA ASP A 266 21.58 -9.42 18.09
C ASP A 266 21.74 -8.58 19.38
N ASP A 267 22.17 -9.19 20.48
CA ASP A 267 22.39 -8.48 21.75
C ASP A 267 23.52 -7.45 21.66
N GLU A 268 24.56 -7.72 20.89
CA GLU A 268 25.63 -6.75 20.63
C GLU A 268 25.13 -5.60 19.78
N ILE A 269 24.40 -5.89 18.71
CA ILE A 269 23.77 -4.89 17.82
C ILE A 269 22.84 -3.99 18.65
N LEU A 270 21.93 -4.57 19.43
CA LEU A 270 20.98 -3.83 20.25
C LEU A 270 21.65 -2.98 21.33
N ARG A 271 22.78 -3.44 21.90
CA ARG A 271 23.58 -2.60 22.80
C ARG A 271 24.15 -1.38 22.08
N ARG A 272 24.66 -1.53 20.85
CA ARG A 272 25.18 -0.41 20.05
C ARG A 272 24.06 0.55 19.63
N VAL A 273 22.90 0.05 19.21
CA VAL A 273 21.70 0.86 18.92
C VAL A 273 21.32 1.72 20.13
N LYS A 274 21.32 1.17 21.35
CA LYS A 274 21.03 1.92 22.58
C LYS A 274 22.03 3.05 22.86
N THR A 275 23.26 2.96 22.36
CA THR A 275 24.23 4.05 22.51
C THR A 275 24.05 5.15 21.47
N GLY A 276 23.42 4.86 20.33
CA GLY A 276 23.27 5.77 19.19
C GLY A 276 24.61 6.19 18.56
N LYS A 277 25.73 5.55 18.92
CA LYS A 277 27.05 5.93 18.42
C LYS A 277 27.37 5.19 17.13
N PHE A 278 27.46 5.92 16.04
CA PHE A 278 27.92 5.47 14.73
C PHE A 278 28.91 6.50 14.15
N ASN A 279 29.62 6.16 13.09
CA ASN A 279 30.60 7.05 12.48
C ASN A 279 30.61 6.90 10.94
N PHE A 280 31.34 7.78 10.28
CA PHE A 280 31.57 7.78 8.83
C PHE A 280 33.07 7.59 8.53
N ALA A 281 33.74 6.69 9.27
CA ALA A 281 35.18 6.48 9.15
C ALA A 281 35.59 5.55 8.00
N HIS A 282 34.65 4.70 7.50
CA HIS A 282 34.95 3.80 6.39
C HIS A 282 35.26 4.59 5.11
N GLU A 283 36.15 4.07 4.27
CA GLU A 283 36.69 4.76 3.11
C GLU A 283 35.61 5.24 2.12
N CYS A 284 34.52 4.48 1.94
CA CYS A 284 33.41 4.88 1.07
C CYS A 284 32.81 6.24 1.42
N TRP A 285 32.87 6.65 2.70
CA TRP A 285 32.33 7.93 3.15
C TRP A 285 33.14 9.16 2.72
N ARG A 286 34.36 8.97 2.17
CA ARG A 286 35.19 10.10 1.71
C ARG A 286 34.61 10.77 0.48
N THR A 287 33.91 10.02 -0.37
CA THR A 287 33.29 10.50 -1.61
C THR A 287 31.82 10.90 -1.43
N ILE A 288 31.20 10.55 -0.31
CA ILE A 288 29.81 10.85 0.00
C ILE A 288 29.71 12.26 0.60
N SER A 289 28.72 13.02 0.12
CA SER A 289 28.49 14.41 0.52
C SER A 289 28.20 14.56 2.02
N ASP A 290 28.47 15.74 2.55
CA ASP A 290 28.09 16.06 3.93
C ASP A 290 26.57 16.23 4.07
N LEU A 291 25.86 16.54 2.99
CA LEU A 291 24.39 16.57 2.96
C LEU A 291 23.81 15.19 3.33
N ALA A 292 24.31 14.11 2.70
CA ALA A 292 23.91 12.74 3.04
C ALA A 292 24.18 12.40 4.50
N LYS A 293 25.40 12.69 4.98
CA LYS A 293 25.78 12.43 6.37
C LYS A 293 24.91 13.19 7.36
N ASN A 294 24.52 14.41 7.02
CA ASN A 294 23.66 15.25 7.86
C ASN A 294 22.23 14.70 7.93
N LEU A 295 21.64 14.28 6.80
CA LEU A 295 20.31 13.66 6.79
C LEU A 295 20.31 12.35 7.60
N ILE A 296 21.33 11.50 7.44
CA ILE A 296 21.49 10.29 8.26
C ILE A 296 21.52 10.64 9.75
N ARG A 297 22.32 11.65 10.17
CA ARG A 297 22.36 12.08 11.58
C ARG A 297 21.01 12.57 12.09
N LYS A 298 20.24 13.27 11.27
CA LYS A 298 18.88 13.72 11.61
C LYS A 298 17.94 12.53 11.83
N MET A 299 17.92 11.55 10.91
CA MET A 299 17.07 10.36 11.02
C MET A 299 17.50 9.42 12.15
N LEU A 300 18.81 9.27 12.42
CA LEU A 300 19.35 8.49 13.52
C LEU A 300 19.51 9.29 14.82
N ASN A 301 18.67 10.29 15.03
CA ASN A 301 18.62 11.02 16.29
C ASN A 301 18.00 10.15 17.40
N MET A 302 18.63 10.08 18.55
CA MET A 302 18.16 9.31 19.71
C MET A 302 16.84 9.83 20.28
N ASP A 303 16.59 11.13 20.19
CA ASP A 303 15.31 11.72 20.57
C ASP A 303 14.31 11.65 19.39
N PRO A 304 13.24 10.85 19.50
CA PRO A 304 12.22 10.76 18.44
C PRO A 304 11.54 12.09 18.11
N LYS A 305 11.48 13.02 19.09
CA LYS A 305 10.87 14.34 18.87
C LYS A 305 11.72 15.25 17.99
N ALA A 306 13.04 15.10 18.08
CA ALA A 306 14.00 15.84 17.25
C ALA A 306 14.24 15.17 15.87
N ARG A 307 13.75 13.94 15.68
CA ARG A 307 13.83 13.21 14.43
C ARG A 307 12.82 13.78 13.44
N PRO A 308 13.22 14.10 12.17
CA PRO A 308 12.32 14.66 11.19
C PRO A 308 11.17 13.68 10.83
N SER A 309 10.08 14.20 10.30
CA SER A 309 9.03 13.44 9.63
C SER A 309 9.49 12.95 8.24
N ALA A 310 8.73 12.05 7.62
CA ALA A 310 9.02 11.60 6.27
C ALA A 310 8.94 12.75 5.26
N VAL A 311 7.96 13.64 5.39
CA VAL A 311 7.81 14.85 4.56
C VAL A 311 9.04 15.76 4.70
N GLU A 312 9.48 16.05 5.93
CA GLU A 312 10.67 16.87 6.15
C GLU A 312 11.93 16.23 5.58
N CYS A 313 12.05 14.89 5.64
CA CYS A 313 13.17 14.16 5.02
C CYS A 313 13.14 14.25 3.49
N MET A 314 11.97 14.18 2.85
CA MET A 314 11.85 14.34 1.38
C MET A 314 12.22 15.75 0.91
N GLN A 315 11.96 16.75 1.76
CA GLN A 315 12.32 18.14 1.48
C GLN A 315 13.78 18.47 1.84
N ASP A 316 14.52 17.53 2.45
CA ASP A 316 15.92 17.74 2.78
C ASP A 316 16.76 18.01 1.53
N GLU A 317 17.75 18.89 1.66
CA GLU A 317 18.60 19.34 0.57
C GLU A 317 19.29 18.18 -0.16
N TRP A 318 19.66 17.10 0.55
CA TRP A 318 20.26 15.94 -0.08
C TRP A 318 19.31 15.26 -1.05
N VAL A 319 18.05 15.00 -0.64
CA VAL A 319 17.05 14.37 -1.52
C VAL A 319 16.76 15.26 -2.71
N ARG A 320 16.60 16.56 -2.50
CA ARG A 320 16.33 17.53 -3.59
C ARG A 320 17.49 17.66 -4.57
N THR A 321 18.73 17.51 -4.12
CA THR A 321 19.93 17.65 -4.96
C THR A 321 20.21 16.38 -5.76
N TYR A 322 20.11 15.21 -5.14
CA TYR A 322 20.56 13.96 -5.72
C TYR A 322 19.45 13.09 -6.31
N ALA A 323 18.19 13.22 -5.86
CA ALA A 323 17.10 12.55 -6.54
C ALA A 323 16.83 13.21 -7.90
N THR A 324 16.60 12.37 -8.91
CA THR A 324 16.28 12.82 -10.25
C THR A 324 15.03 13.70 -10.21
N GLN A 325 15.13 14.92 -10.66
CA GLN A 325 13.96 15.80 -10.83
C GLN A 325 13.07 15.20 -11.90
N GLN A 326 11.79 15.09 -11.60
CA GLN A 326 10.82 14.57 -12.55
C GLN A 326 10.44 15.68 -13.52
N ASN A 327 10.37 15.33 -14.80
CA ASN A 327 10.10 16.28 -15.86
C ASN A 327 8.59 16.39 -16.10
N LEU A 328 7.97 17.44 -15.57
CA LEU A 328 6.56 17.77 -15.83
C LEU A 328 6.25 18.00 -17.32
N ALA A 329 7.23 18.40 -18.11
CA ALA A 329 7.07 18.57 -19.56
C ALA A 329 7.24 17.25 -20.35
N SER A 330 7.36 16.10 -19.69
CA SER A 330 7.41 14.82 -20.39
C SER A 330 6.08 14.52 -21.10
N GLN A 331 6.15 13.87 -22.26
CA GLN A 331 4.96 13.54 -23.04
C GLN A 331 3.94 12.72 -22.25
N ASN A 332 4.40 11.82 -21.39
CA ASN A 332 3.54 11.00 -20.56
C ASN A 332 2.77 11.81 -19.50
N VAL A 333 3.44 12.79 -18.87
CA VAL A 333 2.79 13.68 -17.91
C VAL A 333 1.77 14.57 -18.61
N LEU A 334 2.12 15.15 -19.75
CA LEU A 334 1.19 15.97 -20.54
C LEU A 334 -0.04 15.18 -20.98
N LEU A 335 0.15 13.92 -21.40
CA LEU A 335 -0.97 13.02 -21.73
C LEU A 335 -1.84 12.75 -20.50
N SER A 336 -1.23 12.48 -19.35
CA SER A 336 -1.97 12.25 -18.10
C SER A 336 -2.77 13.50 -17.68
N LEU A 337 -2.21 14.70 -17.78
CA LEU A 337 -2.92 15.95 -17.49
C LEU A 337 -4.10 16.17 -18.46
N ASN A 338 -3.92 15.88 -19.76
CA ASN A 338 -5.02 15.96 -20.72
C ASN A 338 -6.14 14.96 -20.40
N ASN A 339 -5.80 13.73 -20.03
CA ASN A 339 -6.78 12.71 -19.65
C ASN A 339 -7.53 13.11 -18.38
N LEU A 340 -6.83 13.64 -17.35
CA LEU A 340 -7.46 14.17 -16.14
C LEU A 340 -8.48 15.29 -16.48
N LYS A 341 -8.12 16.22 -17.34
CA LYS A 341 -9.00 17.32 -17.77
C LYS A 341 -10.24 16.83 -18.50
N SER A 342 -10.12 15.77 -19.29
CA SER A 342 -11.21 15.23 -20.11
C SER A 342 -12.07 14.20 -19.35
N PHE A 343 -11.63 13.74 -18.19
CA PHE A 343 -12.37 12.73 -17.43
C PHE A 343 -13.67 13.28 -16.87
N THR A 344 -14.78 12.58 -17.17
CA THR A 344 -16.11 12.86 -16.63
C THR A 344 -16.72 11.57 -16.10
N SER A 345 -17.26 11.61 -14.91
CA SER A 345 -17.90 10.46 -14.27
C SER A 345 -19.34 10.76 -13.92
N GLU A 346 -20.21 10.65 -14.91
CA GLU A 346 -21.66 10.91 -14.72
C GLU A 346 -22.40 9.70 -14.13
N GLN A 347 -21.88 8.47 -14.33
CA GLN A 347 -22.53 7.21 -13.91
C GLN A 347 -21.69 6.47 -12.89
N LYS A 348 -22.22 6.28 -11.69
CA LYS A 348 -21.52 5.61 -10.58
C LYS A 348 -21.21 4.15 -10.85
N LEU A 349 -22.13 3.43 -11.50
CA LEU A 349 -21.90 2.02 -11.84
C LEU A 349 -20.78 1.86 -12.87
N ARG A 350 -20.74 2.71 -13.90
CA ARG A 350 -19.63 2.73 -14.87
C ARG A 350 -18.29 2.99 -14.18
N GLN A 351 -18.26 3.96 -13.27
CA GLN A 351 -17.07 4.27 -12.49
C GLN A 351 -16.61 3.07 -11.64
N ALA A 352 -17.55 2.34 -11.01
CA ALA A 352 -17.25 1.13 -10.26
C ALA A 352 -16.59 0.05 -11.13
N PHE A 353 -17.17 -0.24 -12.30
CA PHE A 353 -16.62 -1.23 -13.22
C PHE A 353 -15.26 -0.80 -13.78
N LEU A 354 -15.10 0.46 -14.17
CA LEU A 354 -13.80 0.99 -14.63
C LEU A 354 -12.74 0.93 -13.53
N SER A 355 -13.09 1.27 -12.30
CA SER A 355 -12.19 1.16 -11.15
C SER A 355 -11.78 -0.29 -10.88
N PHE A 356 -12.70 -1.23 -11.01
CA PHE A 356 -12.38 -2.66 -10.93
C PHE A 356 -11.42 -3.08 -12.04
N ILE A 357 -11.71 -2.76 -13.30
CA ILE A 357 -10.89 -3.12 -14.46
C ILE A 357 -9.48 -2.51 -14.36
N THR A 358 -9.37 -1.22 -14.04
CA THR A 358 -8.07 -0.56 -13.83
C THR A 358 -7.32 -1.16 -12.65
N SER A 359 -8.03 -1.50 -11.58
CA SER A 359 -7.43 -2.11 -10.40
C SER A 359 -6.89 -3.52 -10.69
N GLN A 360 -7.62 -4.35 -11.44
CA GLN A 360 -7.34 -5.78 -11.57
C GLN A 360 -6.60 -6.16 -12.85
N MET A 361 -6.75 -5.39 -13.93
CA MET A 361 -6.34 -5.78 -15.28
C MET A 361 -5.32 -4.85 -15.92
N MET A 362 -4.83 -3.83 -15.21
CA MET A 362 -3.82 -2.94 -15.72
C MET A 362 -2.50 -3.68 -15.94
N THR A 363 -1.87 -3.47 -17.11
CA THR A 363 -0.55 -4.02 -17.40
C THR A 363 0.52 -3.27 -16.62
N LYS A 364 1.60 -3.97 -16.26
CA LYS A 364 2.74 -3.36 -15.55
C LYS A 364 3.37 -2.17 -16.29
N GLU A 365 3.38 -2.21 -17.62
CA GLU A 365 3.95 -1.14 -18.43
C GLU A 365 3.10 0.15 -18.32
N LEU A 366 1.76 0.01 -18.36
CA LEU A 366 0.85 1.13 -18.21
C LEU A 366 0.90 1.68 -16.78
N ASP A 367 0.86 0.81 -15.76
CA ASP A 367 0.97 1.19 -14.36
C ASP A 367 2.29 1.94 -14.09
N LYS A 368 3.41 1.47 -14.64
CA LYS A 368 4.70 2.16 -14.54
C LYS A 368 4.64 3.57 -15.12
N THR A 369 4.09 3.74 -16.31
CA THR A 369 3.98 5.04 -16.97
C THR A 369 3.13 6.01 -16.15
N LEU A 370 1.99 5.56 -15.65
CA LEU A 370 1.09 6.37 -14.83
C LEU A 370 1.71 6.68 -13.46
N SER A 371 2.39 5.72 -12.81
CA SER A 371 3.07 5.96 -11.55
C SER A 371 4.23 6.96 -11.66
N GLU A 372 4.94 6.97 -12.80
CA GLU A 372 5.96 8.00 -13.10
C GLU A 372 5.32 9.38 -13.28
N SER A 373 4.18 9.46 -13.98
CA SER A 373 3.43 10.70 -14.16
C SER A 373 2.86 11.23 -12.84
N PHE A 374 2.26 10.35 -12.03
CA PHE A 374 1.75 10.70 -10.71
C PHE A 374 2.85 11.30 -9.82
N ARG A 375 3.99 10.60 -9.71
CA ARG A 375 5.14 11.07 -8.92
C ARG A 375 5.76 12.37 -9.45
N ALA A 376 5.58 12.68 -10.75
CA ALA A 376 6.06 13.94 -11.31
C ALA A 376 5.20 15.12 -10.86
N ILE A 377 3.90 14.90 -10.68
CA ILE A 377 2.94 15.91 -10.24
C ILE A 377 2.99 16.03 -8.70
N ASP A 378 3.13 14.93 -7.98
CA ASP A 378 3.30 14.85 -6.53
C ASP A 378 4.67 15.43 -6.12
N LYS A 379 4.73 16.75 -5.94
CA LYS A 379 5.97 17.47 -5.61
C LYS A 379 6.42 17.29 -4.18
N ASN A 380 5.46 17.23 -3.25
CA ASN A 380 5.75 17.08 -1.83
C ASN A 380 6.05 15.62 -1.48
N GLY A 381 5.69 14.66 -2.38
CA GLY A 381 5.94 13.24 -2.26
C GLY A 381 5.06 12.56 -1.21
N ASP A 382 3.91 13.11 -0.87
CA ASP A 382 3.04 12.55 0.17
C ASP A 382 2.11 11.43 -0.33
N GLY A 383 2.15 11.13 -1.63
CA GLY A 383 1.39 10.06 -2.26
C GLY A 383 -0.05 10.43 -2.63
N ARG A 384 -0.36 11.72 -2.67
CA ARG A 384 -1.64 12.30 -3.11
C ARG A 384 -1.37 13.51 -3.98
N LEU A 385 -2.35 13.91 -4.79
CA LEU A 385 -2.24 15.15 -5.56
C LEU A 385 -3.17 16.21 -4.95
N SER A 386 -2.56 17.25 -4.41
CA SER A 386 -3.28 18.43 -3.92
C SER A 386 -3.71 19.34 -5.07
N ARG A 387 -4.65 20.27 -4.78
CA ARG A 387 -5.04 21.33 -5.72
C ARG A 387 -3.86 22.17 -6.17
N GLU A 388 -2.99 22.53 -5.25
CA GLU A 388 -1.80 23.34 -5.49
C GLU A 388 -0.84 22.63 -6.46
N GLU A 389 -0.60 21.34 -6.27
CA GLU A 389 0.28 20.55 -7.16
C GLU A 389 -0.30 20.40 -8.56
N LEU A 390 -1.60 20.19 -8.67
CA LEU A 390 -2.29 20.14 -9.95
C LEU A 390 -2.25 21.50 -10.65
N VAL A 391 -2.52 22.60 -9.95
CA VAL A 391 -2.40 23.97 -10.52
C VAL A 391 -1.00 24.21 -11.01
N ASP A 392 0.02 23.88 -10.22
CA ASP A 392 1.43 24.02 -10.59
C ASP A 392 1.80 23.18 -11.84
N ALA A 393 1.23 21.98 -11.98
CA ALA A 393 1.44 21.14 -13.15
C ALA A 393 0.76 21.72 -14.40
N TYR A 394 -0.49 22.19 -14.27
CA TYR A 394 -1.22 22.80 -15.39
C TYR A 394 -0.66 24.15 -15.84
N GLN A 395 -0.05 24.93 -14.95
CA GLN A 395 0.64 26.17 -15.29
C GLN A 395 1.79 26.00 -16.30
N GLN A 396 2.28 24.78 -16.49
CA GLN A 396 3.27 24.48 -17.53
C GLN A 396 2.68 24.48 -18.94
N ILE A 397 1.35 24.40 -19.09
CA ILE A 397 0.66 24.24 -20.38
C ILE A 397 -0.46 25.24 -20.62
N MET A 398 -0.87 25.99 -19.60
CA MET A 398 -1.95 26.98 -19.71
C MET A 398 -1.78 28.14 -18.70
N PRO A 399 -2.46 29.30 -18.90
CA PRO A 399 -2.45 30.41 -17.96
C PRO A 399 -3.01 30.03 -16.57
N VAL A 400 -2.58 30.75 -15.53
CA VAL A 400 -2.92 30.46 -14.12
C VAL A 400 -4.43 30.40 -13.86
N GLU A 401 -5.19 31.37 -14.39
CA GLU A 401 -6.63 31.45 -14.18
C GLU A 401 -7.36 30.25 -14.83
N GLU A 402 -6.90 29.80 -16.01
CA GLU A 402 -7.44 28.63 -16.66
C GLU A 402 -7.03 27.34 -15.91
N ALA A 403 -5.79 27.28 -15.41
CA ALA A 403 -5.31 26.15 -14.61
C ALA A 403 -6.16 25.99 -13.32
N MET A 404 -6.44 27.07 -12.60
CA MET A 404 -7.27 27.04 -11.40
C MET A 404 -8.70 26.54 -11.70
N SER A 405 -9.36 27.06 -12.72
CA SER A 405 -10.71 26.62 -13.10
C SER A 405 -10.74 25.16 -13.58
N THR A 406 -9.69 24.73 -14.31
CA THR A 406 -9.54 23.34 -14.75
C THR A 406 -9.38 22.40 -13.56
N VAL A 407 -8.54 22.76 -12.58
CA VAL A 407 -8.32 21.93 -11.38
C VAL A 407 -9.59 21.81 -10.54
N GLU A 408 -10.37 22.88 -10.38
CA GLU A 408 -11.67 22.78 -9.68
C GLU A 408 -12.62 21.79 -10.37
N ALA A 409 -12.69 21.80 -11.71
CA ALA A 409 -13.48 20.84 -12.45
C ALA A 409 -12.95 19.39 -12.29
N ILE A 410 -11.62 19.20 -12.27
CA ILE A 410 -10.99 17.91 -12.03
C ILE A 410 -11.33 17.40 -10.62
N MET A 411 -11.21 18.24 -9.60
CA MET A 411 -11.53 17.85 -8.22
C MET A 411 -12.98 17.40 -8.07
N VAL A 412 -13.91 18.03 -8.79
CA VAL A 412 -15.34 17.62 -8.78
C VAL A 412 -15.55 16.25 -9.45
N ASN A 413 -14.82 15.97 -10.54
CA ASN A 413 -15.05 14.77 -11.36
C ASN A 413 -14.22 13.56 -10.94
N VAL A 414 -13.00 13.77 -10.41
CA VAL A 414 -12.01 12.72 -10.14
C VAL A 414 -11.90 12.38 -8.66
N ASP A 415 -12.00 13.35 -7.73
CA ASP A 415 -12.01 13.12 -6.29
C ASP A 415 -13.37 12.50 -5.87
N VAL A 416 -13.46 11.18 -6.06
CA VAL A 416 -14.71 10.41 -5.86
C VAL A 416 -15.04 10.24 -4.39
N ASN A 417 -14.02 10.11 -3.55
CA ASN A 417 -14.15 9.88 -2.12
C ASN A 417 -14.26 11.19 -1.31
N HIS A 418 -14.21 12.36 -2.02
CA HIS A 418 -14.27 13.70 -1.44
C HIS A 418 -13.21 13.94 -0.36
N SER A 419 -12.03 13.38 -0.55
CA SER A 419 -10.88 13.54 0.35
C SER A 419 -10.26 14.95 0.29
N GLY A 420 -10.53 15.69 -0.78
CA GLY A 420 -9.89 16.97 -1.12
C GLY A 420 -8.56 16.83 -1.84
N TYR A 421 -8.19 15.61 -2.20
CA TYR A 421 -6.99 15.22 -2.93
C TYR A 421 -7.36 14.24 -4.02
N ILE A 422 -6.49 14.03 -5.02
CA ILE A 422 -6.62 12.91 -5.95
C ILE A 422 -5.68 11.79 -5.46
N ASP A 423 -6.27 10.67 -5.03
CA ASP A 423 -5.52 9.48 -4.65
C ASP A 423 -4.97 8.76 -5.89
N TYR A 424 -4.01 7.82 -5.69
CA TYR A 424 -3.34 7.15 -6.80
C TYR A 424 -4.31 6.34 -7.68
N SER A 425 -5.28 5.64 -7.10
CA SER A 425 -6.30 4.89 -7.87
C SER A 425 -7.24 5.80 -8.66
N GLU A 426 -7.59 6.96 -8.12
CA GLU A 426 -8.41 7.96 -8.82
C GLU A 426 -7.66 8.58 -10.00
N PHE A 427 -6.36 8.88 -9.80
CA PHE A 427 -5.49 9.32 -10.88
C PHE A 427 -5.38 8.26 -11.99
N ILE A 428 -5.16 7.00 -11.62
CA ILE A 428 -5.10 5.88 -12.57
C ILE A 428 -6.43 5.75 -13.32
N LEU A 429 -7.55 5.81 -12.62
CA LEU A 429 -8.89 5.73 -13.23
C LEU A 429 -9.08 6.83 -14.28
N ALA A 430 -8.70 8.06 -13.95
CA ALA A 430 -8.88 9.19 -14.88
C ALA A 430 -7.89 9.19 -16.05
N CYS A 431 -6.69 8.63 -15.87
CA CYS A 431 -5.60 8.68 -16.86
C CYS A 431 -5.43 7.41 -17.69
N ALA A 432 -6.14 6.31 -17.37
CA ALA A 432 -5.98 5.04 -18.07
C ALA A 432 -6.35 5.13 -19.55
N ASN A 433 -5.59 4.43 -20.39
CA ASN A 433 -5.95 4.27 -21.80
C ASN A 433 -7.01 3.18 -21.96
N TYR A 434 -8.27 3.60 -21.96
CA TYR A 434 -9.41 2.70 -22.03
C TYR A 434 -9.51 1.91 -23.36
N THR A 435 -9.03 2.44 -24.48
CA THR A 435 -8.99 1.73 -25.76
C THR A 435 -8.21 0.41 -25.67
N LYS A 436 -7.10 0.41 -24.91
CA LYS A 436 -6.30 -0.80 -24.67
C LYS A 436 -6.87 -1.65 -23.55
N LEU A 437 -7.43 -1.03 -22.52
CA LEU A 437 -7.86 -1.69 -21.31
C LEU A 437 -9.20 -2.43 -21.50
N LEU A 438 -10.14 -1.87 -22.26
CA LEU A 438 -11.45 -2.44 -22.52
C LEU A 438 -11.45 -3.41 -23.71
N SER A 439 -10.42 -4.26 -23.83
CA SER A 439 -10.41 -5.37 -24.77
C SER A 439 -11.53 -6.35 -24.46
N LYS A 440 -12.02 -7.07 -25.47
CA LYS A 440 -13.07 -8.10 -25.30
C LYS A 440 -12.71 -9.10 -24.18
N ALA A 441 -11.44 -9.55 -24.14
CA ALA A 441 -10.99 -10.51 -23.14
C ALA A 441 -11.04 -9.92 -21.72
N ASN A 442 -10.68 -8.64 -21.54
CA ASN A 442 -10.76 -7.98 -20.24
C ASN A 442 -12.21 -7.74 -19.81
N LEU A 443 -13.10 -7.38 -20.76
CA LEU A 443 -14.52 -7.23 -20.49
C LEU A 443 -15.15 -8.56 -20.05
N GLU A 444 -14.86 -9.67 -20.75
CA GLU A 444 -15.33 -11.02 -20.40
C GLU A 444 -14.80 -11.45 -19.02
N THR A 445 -13.52 -11.16 -18.72
CA THR A 445 -12.92 -11.47 -17.43
C THR A 445 -13.53 -10.65 -16.30
N ALA A 446 -13.77 -9.35 -16.53
CA ALA A 446 -14.40 -8.48 -15.55
C ALA A 446 -15.85 -8.91 -15.30
N PHE A 447 -16.63 -9.14 -16.35
CA PHE A 447 -18.01 -9.62 -16.23
C PHE A 447 -18.08 -10.91 -15.41
N SER A 448 -17.26 -11.92 -15.74
CA SER A 448 -17.18 -13.18 -14.98
C SER A 448 -16.73 -13.05 -13.53
N ALA A 449 -16.07 -11.94 -13.16
CA ALA A 449 -15.72 -11.68 -11.78
C ALA A 449 -16.92 -11.20 -10.96
N PHE A 450 -17.85 -10.48 -11.60
CA PHE A 450 -19.11 -10.04 -11.01
C PHE A 450 -20.19 -11.13 -11.06
N ASP A 451 -20.38 -11.81 -12.20
CA ASP A 451 -21.28 -12.95 -12.37
C ASP A 451 -20.72 -14.18 -11.63
N LYS A 452 -21.03 -14.29 -10.35
CA LYS A 452 -20.46 -15.33 -9.45
C LYS A 452 -21.11 -16.70 -9.62
N ASP A 453 -22.38 -16.74 -9.95
CA ASP A 453 -23.15 -17.97 -10.13
C ASP A 453 -23.08 -18.50 -11.57
N GLY A 454 -22.53 -17.71 -12.51
CA GLY A 454 -22.38 -18.07 -13.91
C GLY A 454 -23.71 -18.04 -14.66
N SER A 455 -24.68 -17.26 -14.22
CA SER A 455 -26.00 -17.11 -14.85
C SER A 455 -25.94 -16.41 -16.21
N GLY A 456 -24.85 -15.69 -16.50
CA GLY A 456 -24.71 -14.81 -17.66
C GLY A 456 -25.27 -13.42 -17.44
N LYS A 457 -25.62 -13.07 -16.20
CA LYS A 457 -26.15 -11.77 -15.78
C LYS A 457 -25.52 -11.35 -14.47
N ILE A 458 -25.49 -10.06 -14.18
CA ILE A 458 -25.03 -9.50 -12.90
C ILE A 458 -26.24 -8.98 -12.15
N SER A 459 -26.53 -9.58 -11.01
CA SER A 459 -27.64 -9.22 -10.11
C SER A 459 -27.21 -8.14 -9.07
N ALA A 460 -28.20 -7.51 -8.43
CA ALA A 460 -27.97 -6.59 -7.30
C ALA A 460 -27.19 -7.26 -6.15
N ALA A 461 -27.48 -8.54 -5.87
CA ALA A 461 -26.79 -9.30 -4.84
C ALA A 461 -25.29 -9.50 -5.15
N GLU A 462 -24.94 -9.70 -6.41
CA GLU A 462 -23.56 -9.86 -6.87
C GLU A 462 -22.81 -8.53 -6.89
N LEU A 463 -23.45 -7.44 -7.33
CA LEU A 463 -22.87 -6.09 -7.21
C LEU A 463 -22.58 -5.75 -5.75
N LYS A 464 -23.54 -5.97 -4.85
CA LYS A 464 -23.39 -5.78 -3.43
C LYS A 464 -22.23 -6.60 -2.87
N ALA A 465 -22.15 -7.87 -3.23
CA ALA A 465 -21.07 -8.75 -2.78
C ALA A 465 -19.69 -8.36 -3.29
N MET A 466 -19.60 -7.57 -4.37
CA MET A 466 -18.34 -7.09 -4.95
C MET A 466 -17.93 -5.70 -4.45
N LEU A 467 -18.89 -4.80 -4.24
CA LEU A 467 -18.63 -3.38 -4.02
C LEU A 467 -18.87 -2.95 -2.57
N ASP A 468 -19.62 -3.73 -1.78
CA ASP A 468 -20.04 -3.37 -0.43
C ASP A 468 -19.44 -4.31 0.62
N ALA A 469 -18.11 -4.30 0.75
CA ALA A 469 -17.45 -5.12 1.77
C ALA A 469 -17.70 -4.61 3.20
N ASN A 470 -18.07 -3.32 3.40
CA ASN A 470 -18.09 -2.69 4.73
C ASN A 470 -19.14 -1.58 4.94
N SER A 471 -20.09 -1.36 4.04
CA SER A 471 -21.10 -0.30 4.15
C SER A 471 -22.53 -0.85 4.12
N GLU A 472 -23.42 -0.19 4.85
CA GLU A 472 -24.85 -0.45 4.79
C GLU A 472 -25.47 0.41 3.67
N VAL A 473 -25.39 -0.06 2.44
CA VAL A 473 -26.04 0.58 1.27
C VAL A 473 -27.46 0.05 1.15
N SER A 474 -28.44 0.93 0.99
CA SER A 474 -29.85 0.53 0.88
C SER A 474 -30.14 -0.21 -0.44
N GLU A 475 -31.15 -1.06 -0.45
CA GLU A 475 -31.55 -1.83 -1.64
C GLU A 475 -32.01 -0.91 -2.79
N GLU A 476 -32.55 0.28 -2.48
CA GLU A 476 -32.95 1.28 -3.46
C GLU A 476 -31.74 1.81 -4.24
N VAL A 477 -30.59 2.00 -3.57
CA VAL A 477 -29.35 2.44 -4.23
C VAL A 477 -28.85 1.36 -5.19
N TRP A 478 -28.88 0.09 -4.80
CA TRP A 478 -28.49 -1.02 -5.68
C TRP A 478 -29.38 -1.12 -6.92
N THR A 479 -30.68 -0.99 -6.73
CA THR A 479 -31.64 -0.97 -7.84
C THR A 479 -31.40 0.20 -8.78
N ALA A 480 -31.11 1.39 -8.23
CA ALA A 480 -30.83 2.58 -9.02
C ALA A 480 -29.49 2.47 -9.78
N LEU A 481 -28.46 1.83 -9.18
CA LEU A 481 -27.19 1.56 -9.85
C LEU A 481 -27.38 0.61 -11.05
N ILE A 482 -28.15 -0.48 -10.87
CA ILE A 482 -28.47 -1.41 -11.98
C ILE A 482 -29.16 -0.67 -13.11
N ALA A 483 -30.12 0.19 -12.79
CA ALA A 483 -30.89 0.94 -13.80
C ALA A 483 -30.00 1.86 -14.66
N GLU A 484 -28.75 2.18 -14.25
CA GLU A 484 -27.80 2.90 -15.11
C GLU A 484 -27.38 2.07 -16.34
N ALA A 485 -27.40 0.74 -16.24
CA ALA A 485 -26.93 -0.18 -17.29
C ALA A 485 -28.06 -0.99 -17.91
N ASP A 486 -29.08 -1.36 -17.11
CA ASP A 486 -30.21 -2.20 -17.50
C ASP A 486 -31.07 -1.49 -18.53
N GLN A 487 -30.96 -1.90 -19.80
CA GLN A 487 -31.73 -1.34 -20.93
C GLN A 487 -33.01 -2.10 -21.24
N ASN A 488 -33.03 -3.40 -20.91
CA ASN A 488 -34.17 -4.26 -21.17
C ASN A 488 -35.20 -4.23 -20.03
N GLY A 489 -34.82 -3.68 -18.85
CA GLY A 489 -35.70 -3.51 -17.69
C GLY A 489 -35.96 -4.79 -16.91
N ASP A 490 -35.07 -5.80 -16.99
CA ASP A 490 -35.26 -7.08 -16.31
C ASP A 490 -34.66 -7.08 -14.88
N GLY A 491 -33.99 -6.01 -14.46
CA GLY A 491 -33.44 -5.84 -13.13
C GLY A 491 -32.05 -6.46 -12.93
N GLU A 492 -31.41 -6.91 -14.01
CA GLU A 492 -30.07 -7.51 -14.02
C GLU A 492 -29.25 -6.91 -15.17
N ILE A 493 -27.93 -7.11 -15.18
CA ILE A 493 -27.06 -6.58 -16.22
C ILE A 493 -26.50 -7.73 -17.06
N GLU A 494 -26.88 -7.79 -18.34
CA GLU A 494 -26.32 -8.75 -19.30
C GLU A 494 -24.93 -8.29 -19.78
N PHE A 495 -24.12 -9.23 -20.32
CA PHE A 495 -22.78 -8.91 -20.85
C PHE A 495 -22.81 -7.81 -21.93
N ARG A 496 -23.86 -7.76 -22.73
CA ARG A 496 -24.02 -6.73 -23.76
C ARG A 496 -24.23 -5.34 -23.16
N GLU A 497 -25.05 -5.23 -22.12
CA GLU A 497 -25.32 -3.98 -21.39
C GLU A 497 -24.10 -3.50 -20.64
N PHE A 498 -23.41 -4.42 -19.91
CA PHE A 498 -22.13 -4.17 -19.27
C PHE A 498 -21.09 -3.63 -20.26
N SER A 499 -20.91 -4.31 -21.40
CA SER A 499 -19.92 -3.90 -22.40
C SER A 499 -20.25 -2.53 -23.00
N ARG A 500 -21.53 -2.26 -23.30
CA ARG A 500 -21.96 -0.97 -23.85
C ARG A 500 -21.74 0.17 -22.87
N LEU A 501 -22.11 0.00 -21.59
CA LEU A 501 -21.89 0.99 -20.54
C LEU A 501 -20.42 1.42 -20.47
N LEU A 502 -19.50 0.48 -20.65
CA LEU A 502 -18.06 0.73 -20.58
C LEU A 502 -17.49 1.30 -21.89
N LEU A 503 -17.92 0.82 -23.04
CA LEU A 503 -17.41 1.26 -24.34
C LEU A 503 -17.87 2.69 -24.71
N ASP A 504 -19.04 3.11 -24.25
CA ASP A 504 -19.51 4.49 -24.40
C ASP A 504 -18.54 5.51 -23.73
N ALA A 505 -17.66 5.05 -22.83
CA ALA A 505 -16.60 5.87 -22.27
C ALA A 505 -15.42 6.07 -23.24
N VAL A 506 -15.13 5.13 -24.12
CA VAL A 506 -14.03 5.22 -25.10
C VAL A 506 -14.35 6.27 -26.18
N ASP A 507 -15.58 6.29 -26.66
CA ASP A 507 -16.01 7.21 -27.72
C ASP A 507 -16.01 8.69 -27.30
N ARG A 508 -16.05 8.95 -25.98
CA ARG A 508 -15.97 10.31 -25.43
C ARG A 508 -14.53 10.80 -25.18
N HIS A 509 -13.56 9.88 -25.15
CA HIS A 509 -12.13 10.18 -24.91
C HIS A 509 -11.28 10.03 -26.19
N ALA A 510 -11.87 9.68 -27.34
CA ALA A 510 -11.24 9.62 -28.65
C ALA A 510 -11.44 10.93 -29.42
#